data_1ef22fe98c07fe9f77207c382aae6db2
#
_entry.id   1ef22fe98c07fe9f77207c382aae6db2
#
_cell.length_a   1.000
_cell.length_b   1.000
_cell.length_c   1.000
_cell.angle_alpha   90.00
_cell.angle_beta   90.00
_cell.angle_gamma   90.00
#
_symmetry.space_group_name_H-M   'P 1'
#
loop_
_entity.id
_entity.type
_entity.pdbx_description
1 polymer ?
#
loop_
_entity_poly.entity_id
_entity_poly.type
_entity_poly.pdbx_seq_one_letter_code
_entity_poly.pdbx_strand_id
1 'polypeptide(L)'
;LDSVHEANRALAGRLLEAADLWLFVTTAARYGDQTPWTTLEEAARRETPIGVVLNRVPARILPEVRRDLITRLQGLGLSEAPFFVIPDAGPHEGLLTGDGVNELRDWLQLLAGRHRAAGLVRRTGRGVWSVLRTDLERLADDVDAQDAVAQALERTCQDLRESAIKALSADIRAGSAGQGATATRWITLASSGGPLASLAQGGRLRRGFLGRADKARAEGLSLLADDARQALANQLQAAIVALSTEAQRAWAEVGAEEHAHRILGQGDDAAVTVDAWVGYLEANIESPQDIRRLSPASVIDLLIAAAAGVDGAISAARRLGLEEQTAQAGALLVEAVTEALTATVPKGAATSLAPAPGFAAALRLRSGELKPFTR
;
A
#
# COMPACT_ATOMS: atom_id res chain seq x y z
N LEU A 1 -4.02 -11.44 -36.84
CA LEU A 1 -3.03 -11.24 -35.78
C LEU A 1 -1.98 -10.15 -36.13
N ASP A 2 -1.65 -10.02 -37.41
CA ASP A 2 -0.65 -9.08 -37.94
C ASP A 2 -1.16 -7.68 -38.25
N SER A 3 -2.37 -7.33 -37.82
CA SER A 3 -2.95 -6.04 -38.12
C SER A 3 -2.24 -4.90 -37.42
N VAL A 4 -1.97 -3.82 -38.13
CA VAL A 4 -1.44 -2.56 -37.60
C VAL A 4 -2.48 -1.88 -36.68
N HIS A 5 -3.76 -2.19 -36.87
CA HIS A 5 -4.86 -1.64 -36.07
C HIS A 5 -5.12 -2.47 -34.81
N GLU A 6 -5.04 -1.85 -33.66
CA GLU A 6 -5.24 -2.47 -32.35
C GLU A 6 -6.64 -3.11 -32.19
N ALA A 7 -7.67 -2.43 -32.69
CA ALA A 7 -9.05 -2.95 -32.70
C ALA A 7 -9.18 -4.28 -33.45
N ASN A 8 -8.44 -4.46 -34.56
CA ASN A 8 -8.44 -5.71 -35.31
C ASN A 8 -7.71 -6.83 -34.59
N ARG A 9 -6.63 -6.51 -33.86
CA ARG A 9 -5.92 -7.48 -33.00
C ARG A 9 -6.81 -7.96 -31.85
N ALA A 10 -7.50 -7.04 -31.18
CA ALA A 10 -8.44 -7.37 -30.12
C ALA A 10 -9.62 -8.22 -30.63
N LEU A 11 -10.15 -7.93 -31.86
CA LEU A 11 -11.17 -8.73 -32.47
C LEU A 11 -10.66 -10.13 -32.82
N ALA A 12 -9.46 -10.23 -33.39
CA ALA A 12 -8.84 -11.52 -33.72
C ALA A 12 -8.65 -12.38 -32.45
N GLY A 13 -8.21 -11.78 -31.35
CA GLY A 13 -8.10 -12.47 -30.05
C GLY A 13 -9.44 -13.07 -29.61
N ARG A 14 -10.52 -12.27 -29.62
CA ARG A 14 -11.87 -12.75 -29.25
C ARG A 14 -12.40 -13.85 -30.18
N LEU A 15 -12.13 -13.77 -31.48
CA LEU A 15 -12.51 -14.80 -32.42
C LEU A 15 -11.73 -16.11 -32.20
N LEU A 16 -10.46 -16.00 -31.89
CA LEU A 16 -9.61 -17.16 -31.54
C LEU A 16 -10.10 -17.83 -30.25
N GLU A 17 -10.52 -17.07 -29.25
CA GLU A 17 -11.10 -17.62 -28.01
C GLU A 17 -12.40 -18.39 -28.25
N ALA A 18 -13.21 -17.96 -29.22
CA ALA A 18 -14.50 -18.58 -29.54
C ALA A 18 -14.41 -19.73 -30.57
N ALA A 19 -13.24 -19.94 -31.18
CA ALA A 19 -13.08 -20.91 -32.25
C ALA A 19 -12.79 -22.33 -31.73
N ASP A 20 -13.52 -23.32 -32.27
CA ASP A 20 -13.31 -24.74 -31.97
C ASP A 20 -12.15 -25.39 -32.73
N LEU A 21 -11.62 -24.71 -33.75
CA LEU A 21 -10.49 -25.13 -34.57
C LEU A 21 -9.72 -23.90 -35.04
N TRP A 22 -8.38 -23.95 -34.90
CA TRP A 22 -7.51 -22.93 -35.45
C TRP A 22 -6.77 -23.43 -36.67
N LEU A 23 -6.78 -22.61 -37.72
CA LEU A 23 -5.94 -22.83 -38.88
C LEU A 23 -4.82 -21.78 -38.89
N PHE A 24 -3.63 -22.21 -38.47
CA PHE A 24 -2.44 -21.36 -38.47
C PHE A 24 -1.84 -21.32 -39.88
N VAL A 25 -1.99 -20.19 -40.57
CA VAL A 25 -1.44 -19.98 -41.90
C VAL A 25 -0.22 -19.07 -41.83
N THR A 26 0.91 -19.58 -42.28
CA THR A 26 2.16 -18.83 -42.35
C THR A 26 2.86 -18.98 -43.68
N THR A 27 3.91 -18.17 -43.89
CA THR A 27 4.72 -18.23 -45.12
C THR A 27 6.17 -18.46 -44.77
N ALA A 28 6.99 -18.85 -45.72
CA ALA A 28 8.44 -18.99 -45.54
C ALA A 28 9.14 -17.72 -45.08
N ALA A 29 8.57 -16.53 -45.34
CA ALA A 29 9.11 -15.25 -44.89
C ALA A 29 8.71 -14.84 -43.46
N ARG A 30 7.60 -15.41 -42.93
CA ARG A 30 6.97 -14.95 -41.69
C ARG A 30 6.82 -16.02 -40.60
N TYR A 31 7.17 -17.28 -40.87
CA TYR A 31 7.03 -18.35 -39.90
C TYR A 31 7.91 -18.14 -38.64
N GLY A 32 8.91 -17.25 -38.73
CA GLY A 32 9.79 -16.89 -37.62
C GLY A 32 9.30 -15.76 -36.71
N ASP A 33 8.20 -15.09 -37.06
CA ASP A 33 7.67 -13.94 -36.31
C ASP A 33 7.16 -14.40 -34.92
N GLN A 34 7.51 -13.66 -33.86
CA GLN A 34 7.24 -14.06 -32.48
C GLN A 34 5.74 -14.03 -32.12
N THR A 35 5.01 -13.00 -32.56
CA THR A 35 3.60 -12.79 -32.20
C THR A 35 2.68 -13.98 -32.53
N PRO A 36 2.76 -14.61 -33.72
CA PRO A 36 1.98 -15.80 -34.01
C PRO A 36 2.30 -16.99 -33.11
N TRP A 37 3.55 -17.13 -32.66
CA TRP A 37 3.96 -18.24 -31.81
C TRP A 37 3.39 -18.13 -30.40
N THR A 38 3.35 -16.95 -29.78
CA THR A 38 2.70 -16.77 -28.49
C THR A 38 1.22 -17.12 -28.51
N THR A 39 0.54 -16.82 -29.65
CA THR A 39 -0.85 -17.20 -29.85
C THR A 39 -1.02 -18.72 -29.99
N LEU A 40 -0.07 -19.41 -30.66
CA LEU A 40 -0.07 -20.87 -30.76
C LEU A 40 0.20 -21.53 -29.41
N GLU A 41 1.07 -21.00 -28.58
CA GLU A 41 1.30 -21.47 -27.21
C GLU A 41 0.01 -21.42 -26.39
N GLU A 42 -0.76 -20.35 -26.51
CA GLU A 42 -2.04 -20.22 -25.82
C GLU A 42 -3.08 -21.24 -26.33
N ALA A 43 -3.14 -21.48 -27.64
CA ALA A 43 -4.00 -22.49 -28.22
C ALA A 43 -3.60 -23.92 -27.79
N ALA A 44 -2.29 -24.21 -27.74
CA ALA A 44 -1.77 -25.47 -27.25
C ALA A 44 -2.14 -25.71 -25.78
N ARG A 45 -2.00 -24.68 -24.94
CA ARG A 45 -2.38 -24.72 -23.53
C ARG A 45 -3.88 -25.01 -23.33
N ARG A 46 -4.74 -24.49 -24.22
CA ARG A 46 -6.19 -24.73 -24.21
C ARG A 46 -6.61 -26.04 -24.84
N GLU A 47 -5.68 -26.84 -25.34
CA GLU A 47 -5.95 -28.06 -26.13
C GLU A 47 -6.84 -27.81 -27.36
N THR A 48 -6.85 -26.57 -27.87
CA THR A 48 -7.62 -26.23 -29.07
C THR A 48 -7.01 -26.97 -30.28
N PRO A 49 -7.81 -27.67 -31.09
CA PRO A 49 -7.31 -28.32 -32.27
C PRO A 49 -6.70 -27.31 -33.25
N ILE A 50 -5.50 -27.59 -33.75
CA ILE A 50 -4.75 -26.69 -34.62
C ILE A 50 -4.39 -27.45 -35.91
N GLY A 51 -4.65 -26.85 -37.08
CA GLY A 51 -4.05 -27.24 -38.34
C GLY A 51 -3.02 -26.18 -38.77
N VAL A 52 -1.91 -26.61 -39.34
CA VAL A 52 -0.83 -25.71 -39.77
C VAL A 52 -0.73 -25.71 -41.30
N VAL A 53 -0.70 -24.53 -41.88
CA VAL A 53 -0.58 -24.34 -43.33
C VAL A 53 0.65 -23.50 -43.64
N LEU A 54 1.63 -24.09 -44.28
CA LEU A 54 2.80 -23.40 -44.82
C LEU A 54 2.51 -22.98 -46.25
N ASN A 55 2.18 -21.69 -46.43
CA ASN A 55 1.73 -21.14 -47.69
C ASN A 55 2.85 -20.44 -48.48
N ARG A 56 2.80 -20.44 -49.77
CA ARG A 56 3.74 -19.76 -50.69
C ARG A 56 5.19 -20.14 -50.42
N VAL A 57 5.47 -21.43 -50.31
CA VAL A 57 6.82 -21.87 -50.08
C VAL A 57 7.48 -22.29 -51.41
N PRO A 58 8.63 -21.67 -51.77
CA PRO A 58 9.40 -22.10 -52.93
C PRO A 58 9.94 -23.52 -52.71
N ALA A 59 9.80 -24.36 -53.74
CA ALA A 59 10.20 -25.79 -53.65
C ALA A 59 11.65 -26.00 -53.17
N ARG A 60 12.54 -25.09 -53.52
CA ARG A 60 14.00 -25.18 -53.15
C ARG A 60 14.28 -25.07 -51.66
N ILE A 61 13.46 -24.34 -50.89
CA ILE A 61 13.66 -24.11 -49.44
C ILE A 61 12.68 -24.89 -48.59
N LEU A 62 11.70 -25.53 -49.19
CA LEU A 62 10.66 -26.31 -48.50
C LEU A 62 11.24 -27.29 -47.46
N PRO A 63 12.26 -28.14 -47.77
CA PRO A 63 12.76 -29.12 -46.81
C PRO A 63 13.35 -28.49 -45.54
N GLU A 64 13.99 -27.34 -45.65
CA GLU A 64 14.60 -26.61 -44.54
C GLU A 64 13.51 -25.95 -43.66
N VAL A 65 12.66 -25.13 -44.27
CA VAL A 65 11.56 -24.42 -43.57
C VAL A 65 10.60 -25.41 -42.89
N ARG A 66 10.28 -26.52 -43.58
CA ARG A 66 9.44 -27.58 -43.01
C ARG A 66 10.04 -28.19 -41.75
N ARG A 67 11.33 -28.50 -41.78
CA ARG A 67 12.04 -29.12 -40.66
C ARG A 67 12.07 -28.18 -39.47
N ASP A 68 12.41 -26.91 -39.65
CA ASP A 68 12.45 -25.92 -38.60
C ASP A 68 11.07 -25.69 -37.99
N LEU A 69 10.04 -25.54 -38.83
CA LEU A 69 8.66 -25.34 -38.38
C LEU A 69 8.14 -26.54 -37.56
N ILE A 70 8.41 -27.77 -38.02
CA ILE A 70 8.05 -29.00 -37.28
C ILE A 70 8.76 -29.05 -35.94
N THR A 71 10.05 -28.72 -35.90
CA THR A 71 10.81 -28.68 -34.62
C THR A 71 10.20 -27.70 -33.62
N ARG A 72 9.81 -26.53 -34.08
CA ARG A 72 9.15 -25.52 -33.24
C ARG A 72 7.79 -25.99 -32.73
N LEU A 73 6.97 -26.59 -33.61
CA LEU A 73 5.67 -27.17 -33.22
C LEU A 73 5.82 -28.29 -32.19
N GLN A 74 6.85 -29.14 -32.33
CA GLN A 74 7.16 -30.18 -31.36
C GLN A 74 7.52 -29.58 -29.99
N GLY A 75 8.29 -28.47 -29.96
CA GLY A 75 8.61 -27.73 -28.76
C GLY A 75 7.39 -27.20 -28.01
N LEU A 76 6.28 -26.95 -28.71
CA LEU A 76 4.99 -26.53 -28.15
C LEU A 76 4.04 -27.69 -27.81
N GLY A 77 4.46 -28.94 -27.99
CA GLY A 77 3.60 -30.14 -27.81
C GLY A 77 2.57 -30.33 -28.94
N LEU A 78 2.78 -29.70 -30.10
CA LEU A 78 1.89 -29.75 -31.26
C LEU A 78 2.42 -30.73 -32.36
N SER A 79 3.11 -31.78 -31.97
CA SER A 79 3.65 -32.80 -32.90
C SER A 79 2.60 -33.49 -33.75
N GLU A 80 1.38 -33.63 -33.24
CA GLU A 80 0.24 -34.28 -33.92
C GLU A 80 -0.63 -33.32 -34.75
N ALA A 81 -0.26 -32.02 -34.81
CA ALA A 81 -1.02 -31.05 -35.59
C ALA A 81 -0.92 -31.34 -37.08
N PRO A 82 -2.04 -31.45 -37.81
CA PRO A 82 -2.05 -31.63 -39.26
C PRO A 82 -1.27 -30.52 -39.96
N PHE A 83 -0.37 -30.88 -40.85
CA PHE A 83 0.54 -29.96 -41.52
C PHE A 83 0.32 -29.99 -43.03
N PHE A 84 -0.02 -28.87 -43.61
CA PHE A 84 -0.30 -28.73 -45.04
C PHE A 84 0.70 -27.79 -45.70
N VAL A 85 1.10 -28.12 -46.90
CA VAL A 85 2.01 -27.28 -47.71
C VAL A 85 1.25 -26.82 -48.97
N ILE A 86 1.22 -25.49 -49.15
CA ILE A 86 0.71 -24.87 -50.37
C ILE A 86 1.93 -24.25 -51.09
N PRO A 87 2.35 -24.86 -52.22
CA PRO A 87 3.49 -24.34 -52.95
C PRO A 87 3.26 -22.92 -53.51
N ASP A 88 4.35 -22.23 -53.80
CA ASP A 88 4.28 -20.97 -54.53
C ASP A 88 3.94 -21.24 -56.00
N ALA A 89 2.73 -20.92 -56.43
CA ALA A 89 2.22 -21.20 -57.75
C ALA A 89 2.47 -20.05 -58.76
N GLY A 90 3.28 -19.05 -58.41
CA GLY A 90 3.57 -17.93 -59.32
C GLY A 90 2.60 -16.76 -59.19
N PRO A 91 2.25 -16.02 -60.24
CA PRO A 91 1.44 -14.81 -60.15
C PRO A 91 0.14 -15.02 -59.37
N HIS A 92 -0.07 -14.21 -58.31
CA HIS A 92 -1.18 -14.44 -57.35
C HIS A 92 -2.45 -13.68 -57.69
N GLU A 93 -2.72 -13.46 -58.98
CA GLU A 93 -3.87 -12.69 -59.50
C GLU A 93 -5.14 -13.54 -59.64
N GLY A 94 -5.04 -14.86 -59.46
CA GLY A 94 -6.14 -15.80 -59.58
C GLY A 94 -6.35 -16.71 -58.38
N LEU A 95 -7.42 -17.53 -58.43
CA LEU A 95 -7.66 -18.57 -57.44
C LEU A 95 -6.60 -19.66 -57.53
N LEU A 96 -6.21 -20.25 -56.39
CA LEU A 96 -5.33 -21.43 -56.33
C LEU A 96 -5.98 -22.60 -57.10
N THR A 97 -5.19 -23.36 -57.84
CA THR A 97 -5.64 -24.58 -58.50
C THR A 97 -6.07 -25.61 -57.46
N GLY A 98 -7.07 -26.46 -57.82
CA GLY A 98 -7.56 -27.50 -56.93
C GLY A 98 -6.44 -28.37 -56.34
N ASP A 99 -5.48 -28.74 -57.16
CA ASP A 99 -4.35 -29.66 -56.79
C ASP A 99 -3.49 -29.10 -55.69
N GLY A 100 -3.30 -27.78 -55.60
CA GLY A 100 -2.48 -27.16 -54.54
C GLY A 100 -3.14 -27.14 -53.18
N VAL A 101 -4.45 -27.38 -53.04
CA VAL A 101 -5.24 -27.25 -51.79
C VAL A 101 -6.07 -28.51 -51.47
N ASN A 102 -5.97 -29.56 -52.24
CA ASN A 102 -6.82 -30.75 -52.08
C ASN A 102 -6.65 -31.38 -50.68
N GLU A 103 -5.44 -31.57 -50.19
CA GLU A 103 -5.18 -32.16 -48.86
C GLU A 103 -5.86 -31.37 -47.75
N LEU A 104 -5.76 -30.04 -47.78
CA LEU A 104 -6.41 -29.16 -46.81
C LEU A 104 -7.94 -29.24 -46.94
N ARG A 105 -8.47 -29.23 -48.19
CA ARG A 105 -9.90 -29.34 -48.46
C ARG A 105 -10.47 -30.65 -47.93
N ASP A 106 -9.85 -31.76 -48.25
CA ASP A 106 -10.27 -33.11 -47.85
C ASP A 106 -10.25 -33.26 -46.33
N TRP A 107 -9.23 -32.69 -45.68
CA TRP A 107 -9.15 -32.66 -44.23
C TRP A 107 -10.28 -31.81 -43.60
N LEU A 108 -10.58 -30.64 -44.14
CA LEU A 108 -11.68 -29.79 -43.65
C LEU A 108 -13.05 -30.46 -43.87
N GLN A 109 -13.26 -31.14 -45.03
CA GLN A 109 -14.48 -31.91 -45.29
C GLN A 109 -14.63 -33.08 -44.31
N LEU A 110 -13.53 -33.76 -44.01
CA LEU A 110 -13.49 -34.82 -43.03
C LEU A 110 -13.88 -34.33 -41.63
N LEU A 111 -13.45 -33.13 -41.26
CA LEU A 111 -13.79 -32.50 -39.99
C LEU A 111 -15.24 -32.01 -39.93
N ALA A 112 -15.81 -31.57 -41.05
CA ALA A 112 -17.19 -31.12 -41.15
C ALA A 112 -18.24 -32.23 -40.92
N GLY A 113 -17.81 -33.50 -40.89
CA GLY A 113 -18.69 -34.63 -40.55
C GLY A 113 -19.23 -34.51 -39.12
N ARG A 114 -20.59 -34.69 -38.97
CA ARG A 114 -21.32 -34.42 -37.70
C ARG A 114 -20.68 -35.04 -36.45
N HIS A 115 -20.17 -36.25 -36.53
CA HIS A 115 -19.56 -36.94 -35.36
C HIS A 115 -18.20 -36.37 -34.97
N ARG A 116 -17.41 -35.88 -35.93
CA ARG A 116 -16.10 -35.29 -35.70
C ARG A 116 -16.21 -33.85 -35.23
N ALA A 117 -17.10 -33.06 -35.78
CA ALA A 117 -17.42 -31.72 -35.32
C ALA A 117 -17.85 -31.71 -33.84
N ALA A 118 -18.76 -32.64 -33.45
CA ALA A 118 -19.15 -32.78 -32.04
C ALA A 118 -18.00 -33.23 -31.12
N GLY A 119 -17.02 -33.98 -31.66
CA GLY A 119 -15.80 -34.36 -30.95
C GLY A 119 -14.84 -33.20 -30.72
N LEU A 120 -14.72 -32.31 -31.72
CA LEU A 120 -13.95 -31.09 -31.64
C LEU A 120 -14.51 -30.16 -30.54
N VAL A 121 -15.78 -29.82 -30.62
CA VAL A 121 -16.48 -28.97 -29.61
C VAL A 121 -16.30 -29.51 -28.19
N ARG A 122 -16.44 -30.85 -28.01
CA ARG A 122 -16.24 -31.47 -26.71
C ARG A 122 -14.77 -31.38 -26.23
N ARG A 123 -13.81 -31.50 -27.13
CA ARG A 123 -12.37 -31.40 -26.79
C ARG A 123 -12.01 -29.97 -26.40
N THR A 124 -12.41 -28.99 -27.21
CA THR A 124 -12.24 -27.57 -26.93
C THR A 124 -12.92 -27.20 -25.61
N GLY A 125 -14.15 -27.65 -25.37
CA GLY A 125 -14.87 -27.41 -24.12
C GLY A 125 -14.09 -27.94 -22.89
N ARG A 126 -13.56 -29.17 -22.97
CA ARG A 126 -12.74 -29.74 -21.88
C ARG A 126 -11.47 -28.92 -21.64
N GLY A 127 -10.76 -28.51 -22.70
CA GLY A 127 -9.57 -27.69 -22.60
C GLY A 127 -9.86 -26.34 -21.92
N VAL A 128 -10.95 -25.65 -22.32
CA VAL A 128 -11.38 -24.40 -21.71
C VAL A 128 -11.67 -24.56 -20.20
N TRP A 129 -12.40 -25.61 -19.82
CA TRP A 129 -12.70 -25.87 -18.40
C TRP A 129 -11.45 -26.20 -17.59
N SER A 130 -10.50 -26.94 -18.18
CA SER A 130 -9.22 -27.26 -17.55
C SER A 130 -8.41 -26.00 -17.27
N VAL A 131 -8.27 -25.13 -18.27
CA VAL A 131 -7.56 -23.85 -18.14
C VAL A 131 -8.22 -22.95 -17.12
N LEU A 132 -9.56 -22.76 -17.23
CA LEU A 132 -10.31 -21.94 -16.28
C LEU A 132 -10.14 -22.41 -14.84
N ARG A 133 -10.14 -23.73 -14.63
CA ARG A 133 -9.91 -24.32 -13.31
C ARG A 133 -8.51 -23.96 -12.77
N THR A 134 -7.48 -24.09 -13.59
CA THR A 134 -6.09 -23.74 -13.23
C THR A 134 -5.95 -22.25 -12.97
N ASP A 135 -6.61 -21.40 -13.77
CA ASP A 135 -6.58 -19.95 -13.60
C ASP A 135 -7.30 -19.53 -12.31
N LEU A 136 -8.41 -20.20 -11.95
CA LEU A 136 -9.09 -19.96 -10.66
C LEU A 136 -8.23 -20.38 -9.45
N GLU A 137 -7.52 -21.50 -9.54
CA GLU A 137 -6.58 -21.93 -8.49
C GLU A 137 -5.44 -20.94 -8.34
N ARG A 138 -4.83 -20.50 -9.44
CA ARG A 138 -3.76 -19.49 -9.43
C ARG A 138 -4.26 -18.16 -8.85
N LEU A 139 -5.44 -17.69 -9.28
CA LEU A 139 -6.02 -16.47 -8.74
C LEU A 139 -6.31 -16.59 -7.24
N ALA A 140 -6.72 -17.76 -6.75
CA ALA A 140 -6.90 -17.99 -5.32
C ALA A 140 -5.58 -17.91 -4.55
N ASP A 141 -4.49 -18.42 -5.12
CA ASP A 141 -3.16 -18.32 -4.52
C ASP A 141 -2.64 -16.87 -4.52
N ASP A 142 -2.89 -16.11 -5.60
CA ASP A 142 -2.57 -14.68 -5.67
C ASP A 142 -3.35 -13.87 -4.62
N VAL A 143 -4.63 -14.20 -4.40
CA VAL A 143 -5.48 -13.59 -3.37
C VAL A 143 -4.97 -13.88 -1.96
N ASP A 144 -4.56 -15.12 -1.67
CA ASP A 144 -3.97 -15.47 -0.37
C ASP A 144 -2.62 -14.77 -0.16
N ALA A 145 -1.80 -14.64 -1.21
CA ALA A 145 -0.55 -13.90 -1.16
C ALA A 145 -0.79 -12.41 -0.87
N GLN A 146 -1.79 -11.81 -1.51
CA GLN A 146 -2.19 -10.42 -1.24
C GLN A 146 -2.65 -10.22 0.21
N ASP A 147 -3.45 -11.14 0.74
CA ASP A 147 -3.91 -11.10 2.14
C ASP A 147 -2.72 -11.20 3.12
N ALA A 148 -1.78 -12.09 2.86
CA ALA A 148 -0.57 -12.23 3.65
C ALA A 148 0.29 -10.94 3.66
N VAL A 149 0.42 -10.26 2.50
CA VAL A 149 1.12 -8.97 2.39
C VAL A 149 0.39 -7.88 3.17
N ALA A 150 -0.94 -7.78 3.05
CA ALA A 150 -1.74 -6.81 3.79
C ALA A 150 -1.60 -7.01 5.31
N GLN A 151 -1.65 -8.24 5.80
CA GLN A 151 -1.47 -8.57 7.21
C GLN A 151 -0.05 -8.28 7.71
N ALA A 152 0.98 -8.53 6.89
CA ALA A 152 2.36 -8.21 7.23
C ALA A 152 2.58 -6.71 7.34
N LEU A 153 2.05 -5.94 6.38
CA LEU A 153 2.10 -4.48 6.39
C LEU A 153 1.38 -3.88 7.59
N GLU A 154 0.19 -4.40 7.96
CA GLU A 154 -0.54 -3.93 9.14
C GLU A 154 0.27 -4.14 10.42
N ARG A 155 0.93 -5.31 10.57
CA ARG A 155 1.83 -5.56 11.71
C ARG A 155 3.00 -4.56 11.72
N THR A 156 3.63 -4.31 10.58
CA THR A 156 4.70 -3.31 10.47
C THR A 156 4.21 -1.92 10.87
N CYS A 157 3.05 -1.49 10.37
CA CYS A 157 2.44 -0.21 10.76
C CYS A 157 2.13 -0.13 12.25
N GLN A 158 1.65 -1.22 12.85
CA GLN A 158 1.41 -1.31 14.29
C GLN A 158 2.71 -1.18 15.08
N ASP A 159 3.75 -1.92 14.71
CA ASP A 159 5.05 -1.90 15.41
C ASP A 159 5.69 -0.52 15.33
N LEU A 160 5.66 0.15 14.18
CA LEU A 160 6.16 1.51 13.99
C LEU A 160 5.41 2.50 14.89
N ARG A 161 4.09 2.45 14.89
CA ARG A 161 3.24 3.31 15.73
C ARG A 161 3.50 3.10 17.22
N GLU A 162 3.51 1.85 17.67
CA GLU A 162 3.75 1.51 19.07
C GLU A 162 5.16 1.95 19.52
N SER A 163 6.16 1.76 18.67
CA SER A 163 7.53 2.21 18.91
C SER A 163 7.61 3.73 19.04
N ALA A 164 6.98 4.47 18.13
CA ALA A 164 6.95 5.93 18.16
C ALA A 164 6.25 6.46 19.44
N ILE A 165 5.08 5.90 19.77
CA ILE A 165 4.34 6.26 21.00
C ILE A 165 5.19 5.97 22.24
N LYS A 166 5.82 4.82 22.31
CA LYS A 166 6.68 4.45 23.45
C LYS A 166 7.87 5.38 23.60
N ALA A 167 8.56 5.70 22.50
CA ALA A 167 9.71 6.59 22.49
C ALA A 167 9.32 8.00 22.95
N LEU A 168 8.32 8.62 22.31
CA LEU A 168 7.89 9.97 22.65
C LEU A 168 7.32 10.07 24.08
N SER A 169 6.56 9.06 24.53
CA SER A 169 6.06 9.00 25.89
C SER A 169 7.20 8.87 26.92
N ALA A 170 8.27 8.17 26.59
CA ALA A 170 9.46 8.08 27.44
C ALA A 170 10.20 9.43 27.52
N ASP A 171 10.35 10.13 26.40
CA ASP A 171 10.96 11.44 26.32
C ASP A 171 10.18 12.50 27.12
N ILE A 172 8.84 12.49 27.02
CA ILE A 172 7.98 13.36 27.82
C ILE A 172 8.15 13.06 29.31
N ARG A 173 8.13 11.79 29.73
CA ARG A 173 8.32 11.42 31.15
C ARG A 173 9.72 11.76 31.67
N ALA A 174 10.73 11.71 30.78
CA ALA A 174 12.10 12.12 31.09
C ALA A 174 12.26 13.66 31.15
N GLY A 175 11.24 14.41 30.74
CA GLY A 175 11.26 15.87 30.77
C GLY A 175 12.15 16.49 29.70
N SER A 176 12.33 15.85 28.57
CA SER A 176 13.28 16.28 27.53
C SER A 176 12.91 17.65 26.92
N ALA A 177 11.63 18.00 26.82
CA ALA A 177 11.17 19.31 26.36
C ALA A 177 11.47 20.46 27.32
N GLY A 178 11.64 20.16 28.63
CA GLY A 178 12.02 21.10 29.65
C GLY A 178 13.53 21.44 29.68
N GLN A 179 14.33 20.78 28.83
CA GLN A 179 15.78 20.97 28.75
C GLN A 179 16.17 22.09 27.77
N GLY A 180 17.43 22.41 27.64
CA GLY A 180 17.95 23.37 26.67
C GLY A 180 17.44 24.79 26.86
N ALA A 181 16.75 25.33 25.86
CA ALA A 181 16.24 26.70 25.85
C ALA A 181 15.24 26.97 26.96
N THR A 182 14.34 26.04 27.24
CA THR A 182 13.31 26.12 28.28
C THR A 182 13.92 26.16 29.67
N ALA A 183 14.93 25.28 29.96
CA ALA A 183 15.68 25.32 31.19
C ALA A 183 16.45 26.63 31.37
N THR A 184 17.07 27.12 30.29
CA THR A 184 17.81 28.39 30.30
C THR A 184 16.89 29.55 30.61
N ARG A 185 15.69 29.56 30.02
CA ARG A 185 14.62 30.55 30.30
C ARG A 185 14.25 30.53 31.79
N TRP A 186 14.00 29.32 32.34
CA TRP A 186 13.72 29.21 33.77
C TRP A 186 14.85 29.81 34.64
N ILE A 187 16.11 29.43 34.39
CA ILE A 187 17.26 29.94 35.13
C ILE A 187 17.34 31.45 35.07
N THR A 188 17.10 32.04 33.89
CA THR A 188 17.13 33.50 33.73
C THR A 188 16.02 34.19 34.52
N LEU A 189 14.79 33.68 34.44
CA LEU A 189 13.62 34.25 35.15
C LEU A 189 13.66 33.99 36.65
N ALA A 190 14.27 32.92 37.07
CA ALA A 190 14.39 32.50 38.47
C ALA A 190 15.68 33.02 39.19
N SER A 191 16.57 33.70 38.47
CA SER A 191 17.77 34.31 39.03
C SER A 191 17.44 35.35 40.11
N SER A 192 18.46 35.77 40.89
CA SER A 192 18.29 36.75 41.96
C SER A 192 17.71 38.06 41.40
N GLY A 193 16.56 38.48 41.92
CA GLY A 193 15.83 39.64 41.42
C GLY A 193 14.96 39.38 40.23
N GLY A 194 14.97 38.20 39.65
CA GLY A 194 14.08 37.82 38.53
C GLY A 194 12.63 37.60 38.96
N PRO A 195 11.68 37.63 38.01
CA PRO A 195 10.27 37.55 38.31
C PRO A 195 9.82 36.26 38.98
N LEU A 196 10.53 35.13 38.71
CA LEU A 196 10.25 33.81 39.28
C LEU A 196 11.15 33.43 40.45
N ALA A 197 12.06 34.33 40.91
CA ALA A 197 13.00 34.04 42.00
C ALA A 197 12.31 33.56 43.29
N SER A 198 11.14 34.13 43.64
CA SER A 198 10.36 33.70 44.79
C SER A 198 9.78 32.30 44.69
N LEU A 199 9.44 31.85 43.46
CA LEU A 199 8.99 30.48 43.17
C LEU A 199 10.15 29.50 43.25
N ALA A 200 11.33 29.89 42.76
CA ALA A 200 12.54 29.07 42.80
C ALA A 200 13.11 28.87 44.23
N GLN A 201 13.05 29.89 45.06
CA GLN A 201 13.66 29.87 46.42
C GLN A 201 12.70 29.38 47.51
N GLY A 202 11.39 29.12 47.18
CA GLY A 202 10.41 28.67 48.17
C GLY A 202 10.04 29.76 49.21
N GLY A 203 10.34 31.02 48.92
CA GLY A 203 10.02 32.16 49.81
C GLY A 203 8.54 32.49 49.76
N ARG A 204 8.04 33.24 50.81
CA ARG A 204 6.67 33.80 50.76
C ARG A 204 6.54 34.67 49.53
N LEU A 205 5.56 34.37 48.65
CA LEU A 205 5.24 35.21 47.52
C LEU A 205 4.90 36.61 48.02
N ARG A 206 5.82 37.59 47.91
CA ARG A 206 5.65 38.96 48.41
C ARG A 206 4.67 39.72 47.50
N ARG A 207 3.72 40.43 48.09
CA ARG A 207 2.95 41.43 47.38
C ARG A 207 3.89 42.56 46.95
N GLY A 208 4.08 42.74 45.66
CA GLY A 208 4.78 43.91 45.18
C GLY A 208 3.93 45.18 45.40
N PHE A 209 4.57 46.34 45.51
CA PHE A 209 3.91 47.62 45.55
C PHE A 209 3.08 47.79 44.25
N LEU A 210 1.78 47.99 44.37
CA LEU A 210 0.83 48.11 43.25
C LEU A 210 0.67 46.89 42.34
N GLY A 211 0.93 45.62 42.81
CA GLY A 211 0.70 44.43 42.02
C GLY A 211 1.76 44.17 40.91
N ARG A 212 2.79 45.01 40.76
CA ARG A 212 3.83 44.87 39.72
C ARG A 212 4.59 43.53 39.77
N ALA A 213 4.86 43.02 40.99
CA ALA A 213 5.54 41.76 41.15
C ALA A 213 4.66 40.55 40.68
N ASP A 214 3.36 40.65 40.92
CA ASP A 214 2.43 39.59 40.49
C ASP A 214 2.26 39.60 38.97
N LYS A 215 2.20 40.78 38.33
CA LYS A 215 2.19 40.92 36.86
C LYS A 215 3.48 40.40 36.23
N ALA A 216 4.66 40.81 36.74
CA ALA A 216 5.95 40.33 36.21
C ALA A 216 6.08 38.82 36.34
N ARG A 217 5.53 38.22 37.43
CA ARG A 217 5.54 36.75 37.62
C ARG A 217 4.63 36.05 36.61
N ALA A 218 3.42 36.59 36.38
CA ALA A 218 2.51 36.04 35.38
C ALA A 218 3.14 36.10 33.98
N GLU A 219 3.69 37.26 33.61
CA GLU A 219 4.40 37.41 32.32
C GLU A 219 5.58 36.42 32.20
N GLY A 220 6.36 36.22 33.27
CA GLY A 220 7.47 35.29 33.30
C GLY A 220 7.01 33.83 33.15
N LEU A 221 5.92 33.42 33.79
CA LEU A 221 5.34 32.08 33.63
C LEU A 221 4.79 31.86 32.23
N SER A 222 4.07 32.84 31.67
CA SER A 222 3.56 32.78 30.31
C SER A 222 4.67 32.58 29.27
N LEU A 223 5.76 33.37 29.34
CA LEU A 223 6.93 33.20 28.49
C LEU A 223 7.56 31.82 28.60
N LEU A 224 7.63 31.26 29.82
CA LEU A 224 8.14 29.92 30.05
C LEU A 224 7.22 28.83 29.46
N ALA A 225 5.91 29.01 29.64
CA ALA A 225 4.92 28.09 29.08
C ALA A 225 4.93 28.11 27.55
N ASP A 226 5.11 29.27 26.93
CA ASP A 226 5.24 29.40 25.48
C ASP A 226 6.46 28.66 24.94
N ASP A 227 7.63 28.81 25.60
CA ASP A 227 8.83 28.04 25.22
C ASP A 227 8.61 26.53 25.41
N ALA A 228 7.94 26.11 26.48
CA ALA A 228 7.62 24.71 26.75
C ALA A 228 6.66 24.13 25.70
N ARG A 229 5.61 24.86 25.35
CA ARG A 229 4.65 24.47 24.28
C ARG A 229 5.37 24.29 22.96
N GLN A 230 6.22 25.24 22.58
CA GLN A 230 6.99 25.15 21.33
C GLN A 230 7.95 23.96 21.32
N ALA A 231 8.60 23.66 22.44
CA ALA A 231 9.50 22.51 22.57
C ALA A 231 8.73 21.19 22.44
N LEU A 232 7.56 21.06 23.08
CA LEU A 232 6.69 19.91 22.98
C LEU A 232 6.15 19.72 21.54
N ALA A 233 5.70 20.81 20.91
CA ALA A 233 5.23 20.78 19.52
C ALA A 233 6.35 20.34 18.56
N ASN A 234 7.57 20.83 18.74
CA ASN A 234 8.71 20.43 17.92
C ASN A 234 9.05 18.94 18.09
N GLN A 235 8.99 18.41 19.33
CA GLN A 235 9.21 16.97 19.57
C GLN A 235 8.14 16.11 18.94
N LEU A 236 6.86 16.48 19.11
CA LEU A 236 5.75 15.77 18.48
C LEU A 236 5.85 15.81 16.95
N GLN A 237 6.15 16.99 16.38
CA GLN A 237 6.32 17.14 14.94
C GLN A 237 7.43 16.25 14.39
N ALA A 238 8.56 16.18 15.09
CA ALA A 238 9.66 15.30 14.70
C ALA A 238 9.24 13.81 14.73
N ALA A 239 8.48 13.41 15.75
CA ALA A 239 7.94 12.05 15.85
C ALA A 239 6.92 11.73 14.76
N ILE A 240 6.01 12.65 14.43
CA ILE A 240 5.03 12.52 13.33
C ILE A 240 5.76 12.34 11.99
N VAL A 241 6.74 13.19 11.70
CA VAL A 241 7.51 13.12 10.44
C VAL A 241 8.27 11.80 10.33
N ALA A 242 8.95 11.39 11.41
CA ALA A 242 9.69 10.13 11.42
C ALA A 242 8.76 8.93 11.20
N LEU A 243 7.63 8.86 11.93
CA LEU A 243 6.65 7.79 11.81
C LEU A 243 6.02 7.75 10.41
N SER A 244 5.62 8.90 9.88
CA SER A 244 5.06 9.01 8.52
C SER A 244 6.03 8.54 7.46
N THR A 245 7.31 8.94 7.56
CA THR A 245 8.35 8.57 6.60
C THR A 245 8.59 7.06 6.59
N GLU A 246 8.73 6.43 7.76
CA GLU A 246 8.93 4.98 7.85
C GLU A 246 7.69 4.19 7.41
N ALA A 247 6.50 4.67 7.74
CA ALA A 247 5.27 4.06 7.26
C ALA A 247 5.16 4.14 5.73
N GLN A 248 5.38 5.30 5.13
CA GLN A 248 5.38 5.47 3.67
C GLN A 248 6.39 4.55 2.99
N ARG A 249 7.57 4.39 3.58
CA ARG A 249 8.59 3.46 3.09
C ARG A 249 8.10 2.01 3.11
N ALA A 250 7.50 1.57 4.21
CA ALA A 250 6.94 0.22 4.31
C ALA A 250 5.85 -0.05 3.26
N TRP A 251 5.01 0.94 2.97
CA TRP A 251 4.00 0.85 1.91
C TRP A 251 4.63 0.82 0.51
N ALA A 252 5.69 1.57 0.27
CA ALA A 252 6.43 1.57 -1.00
C ALA A 252 7.10 0.21 -1.27
N GLU A 253 7.63 -0.44 -0.25
CA GLU A 253 8.24 -1.78 -0.37
C GLU A 253 7.27 -2.86 -0.88
N VAL A 254 5.97 -2.69 -0.66
CA VAL A 254 4.93 -3.58 -1.18
C VAL A 254 4.24 -3.05 -2.44
N GLY A 255 4.73 -1.96 -3.03
CA GLY A 255 4.17 -1.36 -4.25
C GLY A 255 2.83 -0.65 -4.05
N ALA A 256 2.50 -0.21 -2.82
CA ALA A 256 1.23 0.39 -2.47
C ALA A 256 1.33 1.91 -2.15
N GLU A 257 2.27 2.62 -2.75
CA GLU A 257 2.57 4.04 -2.51
C GLU A 257 1.35 4.95 -2.70
N GLU A 258 0.59 4.74 -3.78
CA GLU A 258 -0.61 5.54 -4.05
C GLU A 258 -1.71 5.34 -2.98
N HIS A 259 -1.78 4.16 -2.39
CA HIS A 259 -2.70 3.87 -1.28
C HIS A 259 -2.21 4.53 0.00
N ALA A 260 -0.90 4.52 0.27
CA ALA A 260 -0.31 5.18 1.41
C ALA A 260 -0.70 6.66 1.49
N HIS A 261 -0.58 7.40 0.40
CA HIS A 261 -0.96 8.82 0.34
C HIS A 261 -2.42 9.13 0.68
N ARG A 262 -3.31 8.16 0.51
CA ARG A 262 -4.75 8.31 0.80
C ARG A 262 -5.13 7.89 2.22
N ILE A 263 -4.37 6.97 2.82
CA ILE A 263 -4.72 6.30 4.07
C ILE A 263 -3.91 6.83 5.24
N LEU A 264 -2.61 7.04 5.04
CA LEU A 264 -1.76 7.62 6.07
C LEU A 264 -2.13 9.09 6.24
N GLY A 265 -2.41 9.48 7.48
CA GLY A 265 -2.67 10.87 7.81
C GLY A 265 -1.43 11.74 7.55
N GLN A 266 -1.65 12.99 7.16
CA GLN A 266 -0.56 13.96 7.10
C GLN A 266 -0.07 14.36 8.50
N GLY A 267 -0.69 13.76 9.55
CA GLY A 267 -0.55 14.16 10.94
C GLY A 267 -1.24 15.49 11.20
N ASP A 268 -1.90 15.60 12.34
CA ASP A 268 -2.36 16.90 12.80
C ASP A 268 -1.14 17.80 13.02
N ASP A 269 -1.31 19.11 12.80
CA ASP A 269 -0.28 20.05 13.17
C ASP A 269 0.05 19.87 14.66
N ALA A 270 1.29 19.51 14.97
CA ALA A 270 1.72 19.24 16.33
C ALA A 270 1.45 20.43 17.27
N ALA A 271 1.49 21.65 16.75
CA ALA A 271 1.14 22.85 17.51
C ALA A 271 -0.35 22.84 17.88
N VAL A 272 -1.24 22.47 16.98
CA VAL A 272 -2.68 22.35 17.25
C VAL A 272 -2.96 21.30 18.32
N THR A 273 -2.28 20.15 18.27
CA THR A 273 -2.40 19.10 19.31
C THR A 273 -1.98 19.62 20.68
N VAL A 274 -0.83 20.31 20.76
CA VAL A 274 -0.33 20.88 22.03
C VAL A 274 -1.27 21.99 22.54
N ASP A 275 -1.78 22.86 21.65
CA ASP A 275 -2.72 23.91 22.02
C ASP A 275 -4.07 23.33 22.48
N ALA A 276 -4.55 22.25 21.88
CA ALA A 276 -5.74 21.53 22.33
C ALA A 276 -5.57 20.94 23.73
N TRP A 277 -4.39 20.33 24.00
CA TRP A 277 -4.03 19.86 25.33
C TRP A 277 -4.04 21.01 26.35
N VAL A 278 -3.43 22.16 26.03
CA VAL A 278 -3.44 23.35 26.89
C VAL A 278 -4.86 23.83 27.16
N GLY A 279 -5.69 23.96 26.11
CA GLY A 279 -7.11 24.35 26.27
C GLY A 279 -7.89 23.38 27.16
N TYR A 280 -7.57 22.08 27.09
CA TYR A 280 -8.15 21.09 28.00
C TYR A 280 -7.72 21.31 29.45
N LEU A 281 -6.43 21.63 29.71
CA LEU A 281 -5.94 21.95 31.06
C LEU A 281 -6.65 23.18 31.63
N GLU A 282 -6.79 24.23 30.82
CA GLU A 282 -7.48 25.45 31.22
C GLU A 282 -8.95 25.22 31.60
N ALA A 283 -9.63 24.32 30.89
CA ALA A 283 -11.04 24.02 31.11
C ALA A 283 -11.31 23.08 32.28
N ASN A 284 -10.37 22.14 32.57
CA ASN A 284 -10.66 20.99 33.44
C ASN A 284 -9.79 20.87 34.68
N ILE A 285 -8.65 21.57 34.73
CA ILE A 285 -7.81 21.53 35.95
C ILE A 285 -8.29 22.60 36.95
N GLU A 286 -8.83 22.15 38.08
CA GLU A 286 -9.18 23.00 39.18
C GLU A 286 -7.93 23.57 39.86
N SER A 287 -7.80 24.87 39.86
CA SER A 287 -6.77 25.55 40.67
C SER A 287 -7.18 25.52 42.13
N PRO A 288 -6.38 24.96 43.06
CA PRO A 288 -6.68 24.96 44.50
C PRO A 288 -6.87 26.40 44.99
N GLN A 289 -7.97 26.64 45.71
CA GLN A 289 -8.36 27.98 46.17
C GLN A 289 -7.34 28.65 47.14
N ASP A 290 -6.40 27.87 47.69
CA ASP A 290 -5.40 28.33 48.65
C ASP A 290 -4.09 28.83 48.03
N ILE A 291 -3.90 28.71 46.72
CA ILE A 291 -2.74 29.30 46.03
C ILE A 291 -2.93 30.82 45.89
N ARG A 292 -2.98 31.49 47.01
CA ARG A 292 -3.40 32.89 47.22
C ARG A 292 -2.66 33.97 46.40
N ARG A 293 -1.72 33.61 45.49
CA ARG A 293 -0.88 34.61 44.78
C ARG A 293 -0.48 34.24 43.34
N LEU A 294 -1.07 33.23 42.78
CA LEU A 294 -1.01 32.93 41.36
C LEU A 294 -2.45 33.03 40.77
N SER A 295 -2.58 33.65 39.62
CA SER A 295 -3.81 33.58 38.90
C SER A 295 -4.06 32.16 38.38
N PRO A 296 -5.28 31.72 38.10
CA PRO A 296 -5.56 30.44 37.49
C PRO A 296 -4.71 30.20 36.22
N ALA A 297 -4.59 31.19 35.34
CA ALA A 297 -3.74 31.13 34.16
C ALA A 297 -2.27 30.90 34.52
N SER A 298 -1.74 31.57 35.53
CA SER A 298 -0.33 31.36 36.00
C SER A 298 -0.10 29.97 36.59
N VAL A 299 -1.14 29.35 37.15
CA VAL A 299 -1.05 27.93 37.60
C VAL A 299 -0.97 27.02 36.39
N ILE A 300 -1.79 27.23 35.38
CA ILE A 300 -1.73 26.45 34.14
C ILE A 300 -0.37 26.62 33.46
N ASP A 301 0.16 27.83 33.33
CA ASP A 301 1.49 28.10 32.78
C ASP A 301 2.60 27.33 33.52
N LEU A 302 2.53 27.30 34.87
CA LEU A 302 3.46 26.54 35.69
C LEU A 302 3.32 25.02 35.44
N LEU A 303 2.10 24.51 35.32
CA LEU A 303 1.82 23.10 35.04
C LEU A 303 2.29 22.69 33.64
N ILE A 304 2.16 23.54 32.64
CA ILE A 304 2.68 23.31 31.29
C ILE A 304 4.21 23.14 31.33
N ALA A 305 4.89 24.09 31.98
CA ALA A 305 6.35 24.04 32.14
C ALA A 305 6.82 22.81 32.96
N ALA A 306 6.06 22.45 34.00
CA ALA A 306 6.36 21.28 34.82
C ALA A 306 6.11 19.95 34.04
N ALA A 307 5.03 19.87 33.27
CA ALA A 307 4.72 18.71 32.42
C ALA A 307 5.75 18.54 31.27
N ALA A 308 6.30 19.65 30.76
CA ALA A 308 7.40 19.63 29.80
C ALA A 308 8.72 19.17 30.41
N GLY A 309 8.82 19.13 31.76
CA GLY A 309 10.00 18.63 32.47
C GLY A 309 10.97 19.69 32.90
N VAL A 310 10.56 20.96 33.05
CA VAL A 310 11.40 22.02 33.61
C VAL A 310 11.59 21.77 35.12
N ASP A 311 12.75 21.30 35.53
CA ASP A 311 13.07 20.91 36.94
C ASP A 311 12.67 21.97 37.97
N GLY A 312 12.93 23.22 37.66
CA GLY A 312 12.58 24.34 38.53
C GLY A 312 11.08 24.56 38.64
N ALA A 313 10.33 24.36 37.55
CA ALA A 313 8.88 24.44 37.56
C ALA A 313 8.26 23.26 38.32
N ILE A 314 8.78 22.03 38.13
CA ILE A 314 8.40 20.82 38.89
C ILE A 314 8.59 21.07 40.38
N SER A 315 9.77 21.61 40.76
CA SER A 315 10.09 21.92 42.14
C SER A 315 9.18 23.03 42.72
N ALA A 316 8.83 24.01 41.94
CA ALA A 316 7.91 25.07 42.33
C ALA A 316 6.47 24.55 42.49
N ALA A 317 5.99 23.75 41.54
CA ALA A 317 4.68 23.09 41.60
C ALA A 317 4.54 22.23 42.87
N ARG A 318 5.56 21.41 43.15
CA ARG A 318 5.61 20.61 44.38
C ARG A 318 5.49 21.45 45.64
N ARG A 319 6.22 22.56 45.72
CA ARG A 319 6.15 23.47 46.90
C ARG A 319 4.79 24.14 47.06
N LEU A 320 4.04 24.22 45.99
CA LEU A 320 2.67 24.78 45.94
C LEU A 320 1.59 23.71 46.15
N GLY A 321 1.95 22.44 46.30
CA GLY A 321 1.01 21.32 46.49
C GLY A 321 0.29 20.95 45.21
N LEU A 322 0.94 21.14 44.04
CA LEU A 322 0.36 20.85 42.68
C LEU A 322 0.90 19.55 42.05
N GLU A 323 1.38 18.61 42.90
CA GLU A 323 1.97 17.35 42.39
C GLU A 323 0.94 16.54 41.60
N GLU A 324 -0.30 16.44 42.09
CA GLU A 324 -1.37 15.68 41.45
C GLU A 324 -1.74 16.33 40.11
N GLN A 325 -1.92 17.64 40.07
CA GLN A 325 -2.22 18.39 38.83
C GLN A 325 -1.09 18.28 37.80
N THR A 326 0.18 18.29 38.28
CA THR A 326 1.34 18.10 37.41
C THR A 326 1.34 16.70 36.80
N ALA A 327 1.06 15.66 37.58
CA ALA A 327 0.99 14.28 37.11
C ALA A 327 -0.18 14.11 36.11
N GLN A 328 -1.33 14.71 36.40
CA GLN A 328 -2.49 14.72 35.53
C GLN A 328 -2.19 15.41 34.18
N ALA A 329 -1.56 16.60 34.21
CA ALA A 329 -1.17 17.33 33.02
C ALA A 329 -0.22 16.49 32.13
N GLY A 330 0.78 15.82 32.75
CA GLY A 330 1.68 14.92 32.03
C GLY A 330 1.00 13.70 31.45
N ALA A 331 0.03 13.10 32.17
CA ALA A 331 -0.74 11.97 31.66
C ALA A 331 -1.61 12.35 30.44
N LEU A 332 -2.30 13.49 30.52
CA LEU A 332 -3.10 14.03 29.42
C LEU A 332 -2.24 14.40 28.20
N LEU A 333 -1.01 14.89 28.42
CA LEU A 333 -0.07 15.12 27.32
C LEU A 333 0.32 13.81 26.62
N VAL A 334 0.61 12.75 27.38
CA VAL A 334 0.91 11.43 26.80
C VAL A 334 -0.30 10.88 26.01
N GLU A 335 -1.51 11.12 26.48
CA GLU A 335 -2.72 10.73 25.78
C GLU A 335 -2.87 11.49 24.44
N ALA A 336 -2.73 12.83 24.47
CA ALA A 336 -2.80 13.68 23.29
C ALA A 336 -1.77 13.30 22.21
N VAL A 337 -0.51 13.07 22.59
CA VAL A 337 0.52 12.65 21.63
C VAL A 337 0.29 11.22 21.10
N THR A 338 -0.30 10.34 21.92
CA THR A 338 -0.67 8.98 21.50
C THR A 338 -1.77 9.03 20.45
N GLU A 339 -2.75 9.90 20.62
CA GLU A 339 -3.83 10.11 19.66
C GLU A 339 -3.29 10.68 18.35
N ALA A 340 -2.44 11.71 18.39
CA ALA A 340 -1.83 12.30 17.20
C ALA A 340 -0.99 11.29 16.39
N LEU A 341 -0.17 10.48 17.05
CA LEU A 341 0.61 9.43 16.39
C LEU A 341 -0.27 8.30 15.85
N THR A 342 -1.38 8.00 16.52
CA THR A 342 -2.36 7.02 16.02
C THR A 342 -3.12 7.56 14.80
N ALA A 343 -3.39 8.85 14.75
CA ALA A 343 -3.99 9.50 13.56
C ALA A 343 -3.02 9.53 12.37
N THR A 344 -1.72 9.68 12.62
CA THR A 344 -0.67 9.65 11.57
C THR A 344 -0.61 8.28 10.88
N VAL A 345 -0.66 7.19 11.62
CA VAL A 345 -0.74 5.82 11.08
C VAL A 345 -1.95 5.13 11.72
N PRO A 346 -3.12 5.20 11.09
CA PRO A 346 -4.35 4.67 11.65
C PRO A 346 -4.29 3.15 11.89
N LYS A 347 -5.03 2.69 12.89
CA LYS A 347 -5.22 1.24 13.10
C LYS A 347 -5.99 0.67 11.93
N GLY A 348 -5.54 -0.47 11.43
CA GLY A 348 -6.16 -1.10 10.27
C GLY A 348 -5.85 -0.39 8.94
N ALA A 349 -4.80 0.44 8.88
CA ALA A 349 -4.42 1.16 7.67
C ALA A 349 -4.29 0.25 6.46
N ALA A 350 -3.64 -0.90 6.61
CA ALA A 350 -3.41 -1.85 5.53
C ALA A 350 -4.60 -2.78 5.23
N THR A 351 -5.69 -2.75 6.01
CA THR A 351 -6.87 -3.61 5.76
C THR A 351 -7.56 -3.32 4.44
N SER A 352 -7.38 -2.09 3.89
CA SER A 352 -7.90 -1.72 2.57
C SER A 352 -7.21 -2.44 1.41
N LEU A 353 -6.03 -3.01 1.63
CA LEU A 353 -5.30 -3.84 0.66
C LEU A 353 -5.72 -5.31 0.73
N ALA A 354 -6.35 -5.72 1.82
CA ALA A 354 -6.78 -7.09 2.00
C ALA A 354 -7.95 -7.42 1.06
N PRO A 355 -7.96 -8.60 0.44
CA PRO A 355 -9.09 -9.06 -0.35
C PRO A 355 -10.32 -9.29 0.55
N ALA A 356 -11.49 -9.42 -0.09
CA ALA A 356 -12.70 -9.74 0.64
C ALA A 356 -12.54 -11.09 1.40
N PRO A 357 -12.99 -11.17 2.65
CA PRO A 357 -12.88 -12.40 3.44
C PRO A 357 -13.50 -13.61 2.73
N GLY A 358 -12.76 -14.71 2.66
CA GLY A 358 -13.21 -15.95 2.02
C GLY A 358 -13.17 -15.94 0.48
N PHE A 359 -12.65 -14.90 -0.16
CA PHE A 359 -12.62 -14.82 -1.63
C PHE A 359 -11.76 -15.93 -2.26
N ALA A 360 -10.57 -16.20 -1.73
CA ALA A 360 -9.73 -17.32 -2.17
C ALA A 360 -10.44 -18.68 -2.01
N ALA A 361 -11.12 -18.89 -0.89
CA ALA A 361 -11.90 -20.11 -0.66
C ALA A 361 -13.06 -20.25 -1.67
N ALA A 362 -13.73 -19.16 -2.01
CA ALA A 362 -14.78 -19.15 -3.02
C ALA A 362 -14.23 -19.50 -4.42
N LEU A 363 -13.06 -18.98 -4.79
CA LEU A 363 -12.40 -19.33 -6.05
C LEU A 363 -12.03 -20.82 -6.12
N ARG A 364 -11.46 -21.37 -5.03
CA ARG A 364 -11.15 -22.82 -4.93
C ARG A 364 -12.39 -23.68 -4.98
N LEU A 365 -13.50 -23.24 -4.37
CA LEU A 365 -14.77 -23.94 -4.48
C LEU A 365 -15.24 -23.99 -5.93
N ARG A 366 -15.20 -22.85 -6.65
CA ARG A 366 -15.56 -22.78 -8.07
C ARG A 366 -14.65 -23.66 -8.95
N SER A 367 -13.32 -23.65 -8.68
CA SER A 367 -12.39 -24.59 -9.34
C SER A 367 -12.80 -26.04 -9.11
N GLY A 368 -13.21 -26.39 -7.89
CA GLY A 368 -13.69 -27.73 -7.55
C GLY A 368 -14.96 -28.15 -8.31
N GLU A 369 -15.90 -27.23 -8.50
CA GLU A 369 -17.14 -27.45 -9.26
C GLU A 369 -16.89 -27.72 -10.74
N LEU A 370 -15.76 -27.26 -11.29
CA LEU A 370 -15.38 -27.48 -12.69
C LEU A 370 -14.76 -28.88 -12.95
N LYS A 371 -14.35 -29.60 -11.90
CA LYS A 371 -13.75 -30.96 -12.02
C LYS A 371 -14.51 -31.93 -12.94
N PRO A 372 -15.84 -32.01 -12.90
CA PRO A 372 -16.57 -32.96 -13.76
C PRO A 372 -16.47 -32.63 -15.25
N PHE A 373 -16.22 -31.38 -15.60
CA PHE A 373 -16.19 -30.89 -17.00
C PHE A 373 -14.80 -31.02 -17.63
N THR A 374 -13.76 -31.30 -16.83
CA THR A 374 -12.37 -31.48 -17.29
C THR A 374 -11.98 -32.94 -17.58
N ARG A 375 -12.91 -33.90 -17.35
CA ARG A 375 -12.73 -35.34 -17.57
C ARG A 375 -13.16 -35.82 -18.94
#